data_19b09b443dda12e7f82bef8708f203a0
#
_entry.id   19b09b443dda12e7f82bef8708f203a0
#
_cell.length_a   1.000
_cell.length_b   1.000
_cell.length_c   1.000
_cell.angle_alpha   90.00
_cell.angle_beta   90.00
_cell.angle_gamma   90.00
#
_symmetry.space_group_name_H-M   'P 1'
#
loop_
_entity.id
_entity.type
_entity.pdbx_description
1 polymer ?
#
loop_
_entity_poly.entity_id
_entity_poly.type
_entity_poly.pdbx_seq_one_letter_code
_entity_poly.pdbx_strand_id
1 'polypeptide(L)'
;IGDLLINSQKYLEFIAPYFLREEIFKHYPRLCKISGMALEQVRESEFQVCKEITFISEEQIKQSTWLTAEKLVADIDPKDTHYVAYSKHFRCKIWSGDKVLMNGLARKGFTNFITTDELFKWRQNNEPRP
;
A
#
# COMPACT_ATOMS: atom_id res chain seq x y z
N ILE A 1 -2.19 2.52 -11.77
CA ILE A 1 -1.89 2.73 -10.35
C ILE A 1 -1.50 4.18 -10.10
N GLY A 2 -0.54 4.71 -10.85
CA GLY A 2 -0.15 6.10 -10.71
C GLY A 2 -1.29 7.09 -10.94
N ASP A 3 -2.15 6.81 -11.92
CA ASP A 3 -3.33 7.60 -12.19
C ASP A 3 -4.30 7.60 -11.00
N LEU A 4 -4.52 6.45 -10.39
CA LEU A 4 -5.38 6.35 -9.20
C LEU A 4 -4.82 7.15 -8.03
N LEU A 5 -3.50 7.11 -7.81
CA LEU A 5 -2.86 7.89 -6.75
C LEU A 5 -2.99 9.39 -6.99
N ILE A 6 -2.65 9.84 -8.19
CA ILE A 6 -2.62 11.28 -8.51
C ILE A 6 -4.03 11.87 -8.59
N ASN A 7 -4.96 11.17 -9.20
CA ASN A 7 -6.28 11.73 -9.50
C ASN A 7 -7.34 11.41 -8.44
N SER A 8 -7.02 10.63 -7.40
CA SER A 8 -7.96 10.29 -6.35
C SER A 8 -7.79 11.11 -5.06
N GLN A 9 -6.86 12.06 -5.04
CA GLN A 9 -6.54 12.87 -3.86
C GLN A 9 -7.74 13.63 -3.26
N LYS A 10 -8.68 14.01 -4.09
CA LYS A 10 -9.89 14.72 -3.65
C LYS A 10 -10.84 13.84 -2.84
N TYR A 11 -10.71 12.52 -2.97
CA TYR A 11 -11.66 11.55 -2.41
C TYR A 11 -11.03 10.62 -1.40
N LEU A 12 -9.72 10.41 -1.49
CA LEU A 12 -8.99 9.41 -0.70
C LEU A 12 -7.68 9.98 -0.19
N GLU A 13 -7.33 9.60 1.01
CA GLU A 13 -5.99 9.81 1.55
C GLU A 13 -5.24 8.48 1.49
N PHE A 14 -4.05 8.51 0.86
CA PHE A 14 -3.17 7.36 0.80
C PHE A 14 -2.10 7.50 1.87
N ILE A 15 -2.00 6.52 2.74
CA ILE A 15 -0.98 6.47 3.79
C ILE A 15 -0.08 5.26 3.60
N ALA A 16 1.15 5.36 4.07
CA ALA A 16 2.10 4.25 4.02
C ALA A 16 3.14 4.38 5.11
N PRO A 17 3.76 3.26 5.53
CA PRO A 17 4.94 3.30 6.39
C PRO A 17 6.16 3.75 5.60
N TYR A 18 7.16 4.31 6.28
CA TYR A 18 8.44 4.64 5.65
C TYR A 18 9.12 3.42 5.05
N PHE A 19 8.82 2.25 5.57
CA PHE A 19 9.27 0.95 5.05
C PHE A 19 8.98 0.81 3.54
N LEU A 20 7.88 1.37 3.05
CA LEU A 20 7.55 1.32 1.62
C LEU A 20 8.63 1.97 0.75
N ARG A 21 9.20 3.08 1.19
CA ARG A 21 10.29 3.74 0.46
C ARG A 21 11.53 2.86 0.36
N GLU A 22 11.87 2.16 1.45
CA GLU A 22 12.98 1.23 1.47
C GLU A 22 12.75 0.08 0.49
N GLU A 23 11.54 -0.46 0.46
CA GLU A 23 11.18 -1.53 -0.46
C GLU A 23 11.27 -1.09 -1.92
N ILE A 24 10.77 0.09 -2.24
CA ILE A 24 10.87 0.63 -3.60
C ILE A 24 12.33 0.82 -4.01
N PHE A 25 13.14 1.38 -3.12
CA PHE A 25 14.58 1.60 -3.39
C PHE A 25 15.32 0.29 -3.70
N LYS A 26 15.03 -0.77 -2.95
CA LYS A 26 15.63 -2.09 -3.19
C LYS A 26 15.30 -2.65 -4.56
N HIS A 27 14.17 -2.25 -5.14
CA HIS A 27 13.70 -2.74 -6.44
C HIS A 27 14.05 -1.84 -7.62
N TYR A 28 14.81 -0.77 -7.42
CA TYR A 28 15.19 0.14 -8.51
C TYR A 28 15.84 -0.57 -9.71
N PRO A 29 16.83 -1.46 -9.53
CA PRO A 29 17.44 -2.14 -10.69
C PRO A 29 16.41 -2.95 -11.49
N ARG A 30 15.49 -3.62 -10.79
CA ARG A 30 14.43 -4.40 -11.41
C ARG A 30 13.42 -3.50 -12.13
N LEU A 31 13.07 -2.37 -11.53
CA LEU A 31 12.15 -1.40 -12.14
C LEU A 31 12.75 -0.81 -13.41
N CYS A 32 14.04 -0.48 -13.41
CA CYS A 32 14.73 -0.02 -14.59
C CYS A 32 14.71 -1.06 -15.71
N LYS A 33 14.95 -2.33 -15.36
CA LYS A 33 14.96 -3.43 -16.32
C LYS A 33 13.58 -3.68 -16.94
N ILE A 34 12.54 -3.72 -16.11
CA ILE A 34 11.17 -4.00 -16.56
C ILE A 34 10.60 -2.86 -17.38
N SER A 35 10.82 -1.62 -16.94
CA SER A 35 10.24 -0.44 -17.59
C SER A 35 11.03 0.04 -18.81
N GLY A 36 12.29 -0.36 -18.94
CA GLY A 36 13.21 0.19 -19.95
C GLY A 36 13.63 1.63 -19.67
N MET A 37 13.31 2.15 -18.48
CA MET A 37 13.63 3.52 -18.09
C MET A 37 15.01 3.60 -17.43
N ALA A 38 15.67 4.76 -17.58
CA ALA A 38 16.90 5.04 -16.85
C ALA A 38 16.62 5.24 -15.36
N LEU A 39 17.64 5.06 -14.51
CA LEU A 39 17.52 5.21 -13.07
C LEU A 39 16.90 6.56 -12.66
N GLU A 40 17.32 7.65 -13.31
CA GLU A 40 16.79 8.99 -13.03
C GLU A 40 15.31 9.10 -13.34
N GLN A 41 14.84 8.45 -14.40
CA GLN A 41 13.43 8.43 -14.78
C GLN A 41 12.61 7.64 -13.76
N VAL A 42 13.14 6.53 -13.26
CA VAL A 42 12.49 5.73 -12.20
C VAL A 42 12.39 6.55 -10.91
N ARG A 43 13.46 7.26 -10.53
CA ARG A 43 13.46 8.13 -9.36
C ARG A 43 12.44 9.26 -9.48
N GLU A 44 12.35 9.87 -10.65
CA GLU A 44 11.38 10.94 -10.90
C GLU A 44 9.95 10.42 -10.81
N SER A 45 9.69 9.25 -11.38
CA SER A 45 8.37 8.60 -11.27
C SER A 45 8.02 8.28 -9.83
N GLU A 46 8.98 7.77 -9.05
CA GLU A 46 8.78 7.52 -7.62
C GLU A 46 8.46 8.81 -6.87
N PHE A 47 9.18 9.89 -7.14
CA PHE A 47 8.94 11.18 -6.51
C PHE A 47 7.51 11.66 -6.79
N GLN A 48 7.07 11.59 -8.04
CA GLN A 48 5.73 12.01 -8.42
C GLN A 48 4.63 11.18 -7.75
N VAL A 49 4.86 9.89 -7.58
CA VAL A 49 3.92 9.00 -6.90
C VAL A 49 3.96 9.22 -5.38
N CYS A 50 5.16 9.25 -4.79
CA CYS A 50 5.32 9.32 -3.34
C CYS A 50 4.86 10.64 -2.75
N LYS A 51 4.90 11.74 -3.49
CA LYS A 51 4.38 13.02 -2.99
C LYS A 51 2.86 12.98 -2.76
N GLU A 52 2.16 12.04 -3.37
CA GLU A 52 0.72 11.85 -3.19
C GLU A 52 0.39 10.88 -2.04
N ILE A 53 1.41 10.37 -1.35
CA ILE A 53 1.25 9.46 -0.22
C ILE A 53 1.69 10.16 1.06
N THR A 54 0.88 10.05 2.11
CA THR A 54 1.26 10.51 3.44
C THR A 54 2.03 9.39 4.15
N PHE A 55 3.32 9.60 4.36
CA PHE A 55 4.15 8.65 5.11
C PHE A 55 4.03 8.90 6.60
N ILE A 56 3.70 7.87 7.36
CA ILE A 56 3.48 7.96 8.80
C ILE A 56 4.51 7.12 9.53
N SER A 57 5.09 7.67 10.60
CA SER A 57 6.11 6.99 11.39
C SER A 57 5.56 5.71 12.03
N GLU A 58 6.35 4.65 11.96
CA GLU A 58 6.07 3.36 12.60
C GLU A 58 5.93 3.49 14.12
N GLU A 59 6.54 4.51 14.71
CA GLU A 59 6.48 4.78 16.15
C GLU A 59 5.08 5.13 16.64
N GLN A 60 4.19 5.57 15.77
CA GLN A 60 2.82 5.89 16.13
C GLN A 60 1.97 4.66 16.42
N ILE A 61 2.43 3.49 16.04
CA ILE A 61 1.67 2.25 16.19
C ILE A 61 2.04 1.55 17.49
N LYS A 62 1.04 1.15 18.26
CA LYS A 62 1.22 0.47 19.55
C LYS A 62 1.93 -0.87 19.36
N GLN A 63 2.75 -1.23 20.33
CA GLN A 63 3.46 -2.51 20.35
C GLN A 63 2.51 -3.70 20.24
N SER A 64 1.37 -3.65 20.92
CA SER A 64 0.37 -4.71 20.84
C SER A 64 -0.20 -4.92 19.44
N THR A 65 -0.35 -3.83 18.67
CA THR A 65 -0.80 -3.89 17.27
C THR A 65 0.26 -4.54 16.38
N TRP A 66 1.54 -4.19 16.58
CA TRP A 66 2.65 -4.84 15.89
C TRP A 66 2.69 -6.33 16.14
N LEU A 67 2.57 -6.76 17.40
CA LEU A 67 2.59 -8.17 17.77
C LEU A 67 1.44 -8.95 17.13
N THR A 68 0.25 -8.37 17.11
CA THR A 68 -0.92 -8.98 16.48
C THR A 68 -0.69 -9.13 14.96
N ALA A 69 -0.18 -8.09 14.32
CA ALA A 69 0.11 -8.11 12.88
C ALA A 69 1.17 -9.16 12.53
N GLU A 70 2.25 -9.25 13.32
CA GLU A 70 3.30 -10.26 13.15
C GLU A 70 2.73 -11.68 13.15
N LYS A 71 1.86 -11.96 14.11
CA LYS A 71 1.23 -13.28 14.24
C LYS A 71 0.36 -13.62 13.03
N LEU A 72 -0.36 -12.64 12.51
CA LEU A 72 -1.24 -12.84 11.37
C LEU A 72 -0.49 -13.21 10.10
N VAL A 73 0.67 -12.61 9.86
CA VAL A 73 1.41 -12.80 8.61
C VAL A 73 2.58 -13.77 8.72
N ALA A 74 2.89 -14.28 9.91
CA ALA A 74 4.08 -15.10 10.16
C ALA A 74 4.21 -16.31 9.25
N ASP A 75 3.09 -16.95 8.92
CA ASP A 75 3.03 -18.13 8.04
C ASP A 75 2.65 -17.79 6.60
N ILE A 76 2.55 -16.51 6.27
CA ILE A 76 2.22 -16.05 4.91
C ILE A 76 3.42 -15.30 4.34
N ASP A 77 3.66 -14.08 4.80
CA ASP A 77 4.82 -13.27 4.47
C ASP A 77 5.09 -12.24 5.57
N PRO A 78 6.15 -12.45 6.39
CA PRO A 78 6.48 -11.53 7.46
C PRO A 78 6.77 -10.09 7.00
N LYS A 79 7.09 -9.87 5.73
CA LYS A 79 7.33 -8.53 5.19
C LYS A 79 6.07 -7.69 5.16
N ASP A 80 4.89 -8.30 5.21
CA ASP A 80 3.62 -7.61 5.18
C ASP A 80 3.14 -7.14 6.56
N THR A 81 3.94 -7.37 7.61
CA THR A 81 3.62 -6.96 8.99
C THR A 81 3.28 -5.47 9.08
N HIS A 82 4.07 -4.62 8.44
CA HIS A 82 3.86 -3.16 8.47
C HIS A 82 2.47 -2.77 7.96
N TYR A 83 2.09 -3.31 6.82
CA TYR A 83 0.82 -2.96 6.18
C TYR A 83 -0.38 -3.42 7.01
N VAL A 84 -0.31 -4.60 7.57
CA VAL A 84 -1.37 -5.13 8.44
C VAL A 84 -1.45 -4.31 9.73
N ALA A 85 -0.32 -3.96 10.33
CA ALA A 85 -0.28 -3.12 11.52
C ALA A 85 -0.91 -1.75 11.26
N TYR A 86 -0.57 -1.11 10.14
CA TYR A 86 -1.15 0.19 9.77
C TYR A 86 -2.65 0.09 9.52
N SER A 87 -3.09 -0.94 8.82
CA SER A 87 -4.51 -1.16 8.57
C SER A 87 -5.30 -1.30 9.89
N LYS A 88 -4.76 -2.05 10.84
CA LYS A 88 -5.42 -2.25 12.14
C LYS A 88 -5.44 -0.96 12.97
N HIS A 89 -4.33 -0.24 12.98
CA HIS A 89 -4.22 0.99 13.79
C HIS A 89 -5.09 2.12 13.24
N PHE A 90 -5.01 2.38 11.95
CA PHE A 90 -5.73 3.48 11.30
C PHE A 90 -7.12 3.10 10.82
N ARG A 91 -7.51 1.81 10.94
CA ARG A 91 -8.81 1.28 10.48
C ARG A 91 -9.05 1.57 9.00
N CYS A 92 -8.06 1.32 8.20
CA CYS A 92 -8.11 1.54 6.76
C CYS A 92 -7.86 0.25 6.00
N LYS A 93 -8.27 0.22 4.74
CA LYS A 93 -8.05 -0.93 3.88
C LYS A 93 -6.64 -0.92 3.31
N ILE A 94 -6.08 -2.11 3.07
CA ILE A 94 -4.81 -2.27 2.37
C ILE A 94 -5.12 -2.38 0.88
N TRP A 95 -4.51 -1.51 0.08
CA TRP A 95 -4.60 -1.59 -1.37
C TRP A 95 -3.60 -2.64 -1.84
N SER A 96 -4.09 -3.78 -2.29
CA SER A 96 -3.25 -4.92 -2.67
C SER A 96 -3.83 -5.73 -3.81
N GLY A 97 -2.95 -6.34 -4.59
CA GLY A 97 -3.30 -7.38 -5.57
C GLY A 97 -2.77 -8.75 -5.21
N ASP A 98 -2.22 -8.92 -4.02
CA ASP A 98 -1.63 -10.17 -3.56
C ASP A 98 -2.70 -11.14 -3.04
N LYS A 99 -3.11 -12.06 -3.90
CA LYS A 99 -4.16 -13.02 -3.58
C LYS A 99 -3.75 -14.01 -2.49
N VAL A 100 -2.47 -14.37 -2.41
CA VAL A 100 -1.97 -15.28 -1.37
C VAL A 100 -2.11 -14.64 -0.01
N LEU A 101 -1.71 -13.38 0.10
CA LEU A 101 -1.86 -12.60 1.33
C LEU A 101 -3.34 -12.43 1.70
N MET A 102 -4.16 -11.99 0.76
CA MET A 102 -5.58 -11.74 1.00
C MET A 102 -6.33 -13.00 1.43
N ASN A 103 -6.11 -14.12 0.72
CA ASN A 103 -6.76 -15.38 1.04
C ASN A 103 -6.25 -15.96 2.36
N GLY A 104 -4.96 -15.88 2.62
CA GLY A 104 -4.37 -16.35 3.87
C GLY A 104 -4.89 -15.61 5.08
N LEU A 105 -5.02 -14.29 4.99
CA LEU A 105 -5.54 -13.47 6.07
C LEU A 105 -7.06 -13.58 6.23
N ALA A 106 -7.80 -13.79 5.14
CA ALA A 106 -9.24 -13.99 5.21
C ALA A 106 -9.60 -15.23 6.07
N ARG A 107 -8.79 -16.29 5.98
CA ARG A 107 -8.95 -17.48 6.83
C ARG A 107 -8.80 -17.19 8.31
N LYS A 108 -8.10 -16.11 8.64
CA LYS A 108 -7.85 -15.66 10.03
C LYS A 108 -8.79 -14.53 10.46
N GLY A 109 -9.77 -14.20 9.62
CA GLY A 109 -10.75 -13.16 9.92
C GLY A 109 -10.33 -11.74 9.54
N PHE A 110 -9.20 -11.57 8.86
CA PHE A 110 -8.76 -10.26 8.40
C PHE A 110 -9.04 -10.10 6.91
N THR A 111 -9.98 -9.22 6.57
CA THR A 111 -10.46 -9.01 5.20
C THR A 111 -10.36 -7.57 4.72
N ASN A 112 -9.57 -6.75 5.39
CA ASN A 112 -9.52 -5.30 5.18
C ASN A 112 -8.65 -4.91 3.98
N PHE A 113 -9.05 -5.36 2.81
CA PHE A 113 -8.34 -5.13 1.55
C PHE A 113 -9.22 -4.44 0.51
N ILE A 114 -8.57 -3.72 -0.38
CA ILE A 114 -9.20 -3.20 -1.59
C ILE A 114 -8.26 -3.46 -2.78
N THR A 115 -8.81 -4.00 -3.85
CA THR A 115 -8.06 -4.22 -5.10
C THR A 115 -8.07 -2.96 -5.96
N THR A 116 -7.20 -2.91 -6.97
CA THR A 116 -7.17 -1.80 -7.92
C THR A 116 -8.52 -1.64 -8.63
N ASP A 117 -9.14 -2.74 -9.05
CA ASP A 117 -10.45 -2.71 -9.70
C ASP A 117 -11.54 -2.17 -8.79
N GLU A 118 -11.55 -2.62 -7.53
CA GLU A 118 -12.51 -2.13 -6.54
C GLU A 118 -12.32 -0.64 -6.26
N LEU A 119 -11.07 -0.19 -6.19
CA LEU A 119 -10.74 1.21 -5.97
C LEU A 119 -11.21 2.08 -7.15
N PHE A 120 -11.03 1.63 -8.38
CA PHE A 120 -11.54 2.28 -9.58
C PHE A 120 -13.05 2.42 -9.54
N LYS A 121 -13.74 1.35 -9.22
CA LYS A 121 -15.21 1.35 -9.12
C LYS A 121 -15.70 2.29 -8.03
N TRP A 122 -15.02 2.28 -6.88
CA TRP A 122 -15.34 3.18 -5.79
C TRP A 122 -15.19 4.64 -6.22
N ARG A 123 -14.09 4.97 -6.90
CA ARG A 123 -13.83 6.31 -7.41
C ARG A 123 -14.92 6.75 -8.40
N GLN A 124 -15.28 5.92 -9.36
CA GLN A 124 -16.31 6.21 -10.35
C GLN A 124 -17.67 6.51 -9.70
N ASN A 125 -18.00 5.77 -8.65
CA ASN A 125 -19.26 5.93 -7.93
C ASN A 125 -19.29 7.19 -7.05
N ASN A 126 -18.14 7.75 -6.72
CA ASN A 126 -18.01 8.89 -5.81
C ASN A 126 -17.55 10.18 -6.50
N GLU A 127 -17.28 10.14 -7.81
CA GLU A 127 -16.98 11.35 -8.56
C GLU A 127 -18.25 12.19 -8.75
N PRO A 128 -18.12 13.54 -8.61
CA PRO A 128 -19.25 14.42 -8.92
C PRO A 128 -19.62 14.28 -10.41
N ARG A 129 -20.87 14.07 -10.69
CA ARG A 129 -21.37 14.06 -12.07
C ARG A 129 -21.43 15.49 -12.59
N PRO A 130 -21.01 15.71 -13.84
CA PRO A 130 -21.12 17.04 -14.45
C PRO A 130 -22.58 17.49 -14.60
#